data_9bf84bbef05248e4447ba9b59728baea
#
_entry.id   9bf84bbef05248e4447ba9b59728baea
#
_cell.length_a   1.000
_cell.length_b   1.000
_cell.length_c   1.000
_cell.angle_alpha   90.00
_cell.angle_beta   90.00
_cell.angle_gamma   90.00
#
_symmetry.space_group_name_H-M   'P 1'
#
loop_
_entity.id
_entity.type
_entity.pdbx_description
1 polymer ?
#
loop_
_entity_poly.entity_id
_entity_poly.type
_entity_poly.pdbx_seq_one_letter_code
_entity_poly.pdbx_strand_id
1 'polypeptide(L)'
;MKLYSEAAAVSNITVPEREVTFDPDASWLKFHLGISRYALYSRDDPAIPQLLKDMEGMIVISADYTQDEKALKGACDCTQVVKPSGHHLKLALKMRNFAKAMFKPMRQQRDEETPADFFYFVDFQRHNAEIAAFHLDRILDFRRVPPVAGRLVNLTGEVLRATHNEDLRAVFFTSPANNTCFFAKCLYVCKTEYAVCGNPDLLEGSLSAYLPGLSIAPRISIPNPWIRSYTFTGREEWEVNPFYCDTIRQLYPYNSGNRLLNIIDMSIFDFLIGNMDRHHYEIFTKFGDEGFLLHLDNARGFGKHSQDEMSILAPLSQCCMIKRSTLLRLQLLAQPEFRLSDLMRESLEGDPLRPILTEPHLLALDRRLQKILRVVQRCVRRLGKNEVITKDFFKSTAIPQTATEMKKTR
;
A
#
# COMPACT_ATOMS: atom_id res chain seq x y z
N MET A 1 45.62 18.72 -2.28
CA MET A 1 45.03 18.53 -0.93
C MET A 1 45.89 19.10 0.22
N LYS A 2 47.20 19.33 0.04
CA LYS A 2 48.09 19.85 1.10
C LYS A 2 47.65 21.21 1.66
N LEU A 3 47.29 22.15 0.77
CA LEU A 3 46.80 23.49 1.16
C LEU A 3 45.48 23.45 1.91
N TYR A 4 44.60 22.51 1.62
CA TYR A 4 43.32 22.32 2.34
C TYR A 4 43.56 21.81 3.74
N SER A 5 44.45 20.83 3.92
CA SER A 5 44.83 20.33 5.25
C SER A 5 45.51 21.42 6.13
N GLU A 6 46.36 22.23 5.50
CA GLU A 6 47.03 23.36 6.19
C GLU A 6 46.02 24.44 6.58
N ALA A 7 45.06 24.78 5.72
CA ALA A 7 44.01 25.75 6.00
C ALA A 7 43.05 25.22 7.08
N ALA A 8 42.68 23.96 7.06
CA ALA A 8 41.83 23.33 8.07
C ALA A 8 42.49 23.24 9.43
N ALA A 9 43.82 23.05 9.47
CA ALA A 9 44.58 23.01 10.72
C ALA A 9 44.75 24.38 11.38
N VAL A 10 44.68 25.48 10.60
CA VAL A 10 44.83 26.86 11.09
C VAL A 10 43.48 27.45 11.51
N SER A 11 42.36 26.95 11.01
CA SER A 11 41.04 27.42 11.39
C SER A 11 40.59 26.77 12.69
N ASN A 12 40.69 27.55 13.80
CA ASN A 12 40.10 27.18 15.11
C ASN A 12 38.55 27.24 15.11
N ILE A 13 37.90 27.12 13.96
CA ILE A 13 36.44 27.06 13.83
C ILE A 13 36.05 25.59 13.97
N THR A 14 35.88 25.12 15.19
CA THR A 14 35.15 23.89 15.46
C THR A 14 33.65 24.17 15.19
N VAL A 15 33.20 23.90 13.97
CA VAL A 15 31.77 23.66 13.75
C VAL A 15 31.43 22.39 14.54
N PRO A 16 30.52 22.46 15.51
CA PRO A 16 30.12 21.25 16.22
C PRO A 16 29.51 20.31 15.15
N GLU A 17 30.32 19.35 14.70
CA GLU A 17 29.80 18.22 13.93
C GLU A 17 28.83 17.50 14.88
N ARG A 18 27.52 17.66 14.61
CA ARG A 18 26.56 16.68 15.10
C ARG A 18 26.96 15.38 14.40
N GLU A 19 27.61 14.50 15.14
CA GLU A 19 27.78 13.13 14.71
C GLU A 19 26.38 12.55 14.44
N VAL A 20 25.98 12.60 13.20
CA VAL A 20 24.85 11.81 12.73
C VAL A 20 25.40 10.39 12.63
N THR A 21 25.26 9.62 13.68
CA THR A 21 25.60 8.20 13.67
C THR A 21 24.68 7.50 12.66
N PHE A 22 25.20 7.32 11.47
CA PHE A 22 24.54 6.50 10.45
C PHE A 22 24.67 5.04 10.86
N ASP A 23 23.53 4.37 11.04
CA ASP A 23 23.46 2.94 11.30
C ASP A 23 23.28 2.18 9.98
N PRO A 24 24.35 1.57 9.42
CA PRO A 24 24.27 0.78 8.19
C PRO A 24 23.41 -0.49 8.35
N ASP A 25 23.18 -0.91 9.60
CA ASP A 25 22.39 -2.09 9.93
C ASP A 25 20.92 -1.78 10.24
N ALA A 26 20.51 -0.52 10.11
CA ALA A 26 19.12 -0.11 10.34
C ALA A 26 18.14 -0.95 9.49
N SER A 27 17.08 -1.46 10.12
CA SER A 27 16.10 -2.36 9.52
C SER A 27 15.45 -1.76 8.26
N TRP A 28 15.10 -0.46 8.30
CA TRP A 28 14.50 0.24 7.16
C TRP A 28 15.44 0.33 5.97
N LEU A 29 16.75 0.50 6.21
CA LEU A 29 17.75 0.55 5.13
C LEU A 29 17.90 -0.82 4.49
N LYS A 30 18.01 -1.89 5.30
CA LYS A 30 18.04 -3.28 4.80
C LYS A 30 16.78 -3.61 4.00
N PHE A 31 15.60 -3.20 4.47
CA PHE A 31 14.36 -3.33 3.71
C PHE A 31 14.46 -2.62 2.34
N HIS A 32 14.93 -1.37 2.30
CA HIS A 32 15.07 -0.64 1.04
C HIS A 32 16.06 -1.30 0.07
N LEU A 33 17.17 -1.81 0.58
CA LEU A 33 18.19 -2.49 -0.22
C LEU A 33 17.73 -3.89 -0.69
N GLY A 34 16.82 -4.53 0.03
CA GLY A 34 16.24 -5.83 -0.31
C GLY A 34 15.21 -5.79 -1.45
N ILE A 35 14.76 -4.60 -1.87
CA ILE A 35 13.76 -4.46 -2.94
C ILE A 35 14.32 -4.98 -4.26
N SER A 36 13.64 -5.96 -4.84
CA SER A 36 14.01 -6.63 -6.09
C SER A 36 12.91 -6.47 -7.15
N ARG A 37 13.14 -6.96 -8.37
CA ARG A 37 12.10 -6.98 -9.41
C ARG A 37 10.93 -7.92 -9.11
N TYR A 38 11.07 -8.80 -8.12
CA TYR A 38 10.07 -9.82 -7.80
C TYR A 38 9.13 -9.39 -6.67
N ALA A 39 9.66 -8.67 -5.67
CA ALA A 39 8.93 -8.29 -4.47
C ALA A 39 9.65 -7.19 -3.69
N LEU A 40 8.98 -6.60 -2.71
CA LEU A 40 9.55 -5.62 -1.79
C LEU A 40 10.59 -6.22 -0.84
N TYR A 41 10.49 -7.51 -0.54
CA TYR A 41 11.41 -8.22 0.36
C TYR A 41 11.36 -9.72 0.08
N SER A 42 12.39 -10.46 0.48
CA SER A 42 12.41 -11.92 0.39
C SER A 42 11.49 -12.56 1.45
N ARG A 43 11.14 -13.85 1.27
CA ARG A 43 10.20 -14.54 2.19
C ARG A 43 10.71 -14.56 3.62
N ASP A 44 12.00 -14.82 3.80
CA ASP A 44 12.66 -15.01 5.09
C ASP A 44 13.61 -13.83 5.41
N ASP A 45 13.25 -12.62 4.97
CA ASP A 45 14.07 -11.44 5.19
C ASP A 45 14.06 -11.03 6.68
N PRO A 46 15.20 -11.13 7.39
CA PRO A 46 15.27 -10.82 8.81
C PRO A 46 15.06 -9.34 9.11
N ALA A 47 15.20 -8.46 8.12
CA ALA A 47 14.98 -7.03 8.31
C ALA A 47 13.50 -6.71 8.55
N ILE A 48 12.57 -7.52 8.04
CA ILE A 48 11.13 -7.24 8.16
C ILE A 48 10.62 -7.36 9.60
N PRO A 49 10.86 -8.47 10.34
CA PRO A 49 10.46 -8.53 11.76
C PRO A 49 11.09 -7.42 12.60
N GLN A 50 12.35 -7.05 12.33
CA GLN A 50 13.01 -5.97 13.05
C GLN A 50 12.39 -4.61 12.71
N LEU A 51 12.06 -4.35 11.44
CA LEU A 51 11.40 -3.11 11.02
C LEU A 51 10.01 -2.96 11.66
N LEU A 52 9.24 -4.04 11.77
CA LEU A 52 7.95 -4.02 12.49
C LEU A 52 8.15 -3.60 13.95
N LYS A 53 9.10 -4.23 14.68
CA LYS A 53 9.41 -3.87 16.07
C LYS A 53 9.88 -2.41 16.20
N ASP A 54 10.68 -1.93 15.26
CA ASP A 54 11.13 -0.54 15.25
C ASP A 54 9.93 0.42 15.10
N MET A 55 8.98 0.11 14.22
CA MET A 55 7.76 0.90 14.05
C MET A 55 6.83 0.83 15.27
N GLU A 56 6.75 -0.32 15.93
CA GLU A 56 5.92 -0.51 17.13
C GLU A 56 6.41 0.30 18.34
N GLY A 57 7.73 0.39 18.57
CA GLY A 57 8.26 0.86 19.85
C GLY A 57 9.29 1.97 19.79
N MET A 58 9.86 2.30 18.63
CA MET A 58 10.94 3.29 18.55
C MET A 58 10.43 4.72 18.76
N ILE A 59 11.26 5.55 19.39
CA ILE A 59 10.96 6.97 19.66
C ILE A 59 10.74 7.72 18.36
N VAL A 60 9.63 8.44 18.28
CA VAL A 60 9.30 9.38 17.19
C VAL A 60 10.06 10.71 17.46
N ILE A 61 10.84 11.14 16.49
CA ILE A 61 11.63 12.38 16.55
C ILE A 61 11.08 13.50 15.68
N SER A 62 10.17 13.19 14.76
CA SER A 62 9.49 14.19 13.93
C SER A 62 8.13 13.66 13.49
N ALA A 63 7.14 14.55 13.47
CA ALA A 63 5.81 14.30 12.94
C ALA A 63 5.42 15.46 12.02
N ASP A 64 4.88 15.14 10.85
CA ASP A 64 4.45 16.13 9.86
C ASP A 64 3.33 15.58 8.96
N TYR A 65 2.76 16.44 8.14
CA TYR A 65 1.90 16.00 7.05
C TYR A 65 2.68 15.15 6.05
N THR A 66 1.99 14.22 5.38
CA THR A 66 2.60 13.47 4.27
C THR A 66 2.80 14.41 3.09
N GLN A 67 4.01 14.46 2.55
CA GLN A 67 4.32 15.23 1.35
C GLN A 67 3.73 14.53 0.12
N ASP A 68 3.14 15.31 -0.79
CA ASP A 68 2.92 14.81 -2.14
C ASP A 68 4.26 14.86 -2.89
N GLU A 69 4.93 13.71 -2.97
CA GLU A 69 6.22 13.59 -3.66
C GLU A 69 6.14 13.98 -5.15
N LYS A 70 4.95 14.05 -5.73
CA LYS A 70 4.74 14.51 -7.10
C LYS A 70 4.79 16.04 -7.23
N ALA A 71 4.42 16.75 -6.18
CA ALA A 71 4.50 18.22 -6.15
C ALA A 71 5.93 18.74 -6.07
N LEU A 72 6.89 17.91 -5.64
CA LEU A 72 8.31 18.25 -5.56
C LEU A 72 9.04 18.26 -6.91
N LYS A 73 8.39 17.97 -8.03
CA LYS A 73 8.98 18.07 -9.39
C LYS A 73 9.14 19.50 -9.92
N GLY A 74 8.72 20.50 -9.18
CA GLY A 74 8.98 21.92 -9.45
C GLY A 74 10.05 22.45 -8.51
N ALA A 75 10.74 23.54 -8.91
CA ALA A 75 11.88 24.16 -8.21
C ALA A 75 11.82 24.05 -6.68
N CYS A 76 12.94 23.68 -6.08
CA CYS A 76 13.11 23.55 -4.64
C CYS A 76 12.81 24.89 -3.94
N ASP A 77 11.57 25.09 -3.53
CA ASP A 77 11.20 26.18 -2.63
C ASP A 77 11.34 25.66 -1.21
N CYS A 78 12.50 25.87 -0.64
CA CYS A 78 12.87 25.46 0.71
C CYS A 78 12.06 26.18 1.82
N THR A 79 11.18 27.11 1.46
CA THR A 79 10.36 27.90 2.39
C THR A 79 8.92 27.41 2.48
N GLN A 80 8.50 26.45 1.65
CA GLN A 80 7.12 25.97 1.68
C GLN A 80 6.86 25.08 2.89
N VAL A 81 5.93 25.53 3.73
CA VAL A 81 5.30 24.69 4.74
C VAL A 81 4.62 23.49 4.05
N VAL A 82 4.91 22.28 4.52
CA VAL A 82 4.30 21.05 4.00
C VAL A 82 2.79 21.15 4.17
N LYS A 83 2.07 21.22 3.06
CA LYS A 83 0.61 21.24 3.05
C LYS A 83 0.05 19.81 3.10
N PRO A 84 -1.09 19.58 3.76
CA PRO A 84 -1.73 18.28 3.78
C PRO A 84 -2.03 17.78 2.36
N SER A 85 -1.68 16.54 2.08
CA SER A 85 -2.00 15.90 0.80
C SER A 85 -3.10 14.84 0.97
N GLY A 86 -3.99 14.74 -0.03
CA GLY A 86 -5.05 13.74 -0.07
C GLY A 86 -6.30 14.11 0.71
N HIS A 87 -7.26 13.18 0.72
CA HIS A 87 -8.61 13.39 1.27
C HIS A 87 -8.78 12.88 2.71
N HIS A 88 -7.79 12.20 3.26
CA HIS A 88 -7.88 11.56 4.57
C HIS A 88 -6.72 11.96 5.47
N LEU A 89 -7.00 11.95 6.78
CA LEU A 89 -6.00 12.26 7.81
C LEU A 89 -4.90 11.19 7.83
N LYS A 90 -3.68 11.60 7.56
CA LYS A 90 -2.47 10.78 7.63
C LYS A 90 -1.28 11.67 7.96
N LEU A 91 -0.33 11.14 8.71
CA LEU A 91 0.90 11.84 9.08
C LEU A 91 2.12 11.02 8.69
N ALA A 92 3.22 11.70 8.43
CA ALA A 92 4.54 11.11 8.31
C ALA A 92 5.24 11.18 9.67
N LEU A 93 5.55 10.03 10.24
CA LEU A 93 6.35 9.93 11.47
C LEU A 93 7.77 9.52 11.12
N LYS A 94 8.76 10.18 11.71
CA LYS A 94 10.17 9.84 11.59
C LYS A 94 10.68 9.32 12.94
N MET A 95 11.26 8.15 12.94
CA MET A 95 11.79 7.48 14.12
C MET A 95 13.26 7.81 14.34
N ARG A 96 13.76 7.51 15.53
CA ARG A 96 15.14 7.85 15.96
C ARG A 96 16.22 7.26 15.05
N ASN A 97 16.01 6.09 14.45
CA ASN A 97 16.92 5.48 13.47
C ASN A 97 16.71 6.02 12.03
N PHE A 98 16.00 7.14 11.88
CA PHE A 98 15.62 7.79 10.62
C PHE A 98 14.62 7.02 9.76
N ALA A 99 14.09 5.86 10.19
CA ALA A 99 12.97 5.23 9.56
C ALA A 99 11.78 6.19 9.46
N LYS A 100 11.07 6.14 8.33
CA LYS A 100 9.82 6.89 8.14
C LYS A 100 8.66 5.92 8.01
N ALA A 101 7.55 6.26 8.63
CA ALA A 101 6.30 5.52 8.50
C ALA A 101 5.13 6.48 8.30
N MET A 102 4.15 6.04 7.51
CA MET A 102 2.88 6.73 7.35
C MET A 102 1.92 6.28 8.45
N PHE A 103 1.52 7.20 9.30
CA PHE A 103 0.53 6.98 10.34
C PHE A 103 -0.87 7.24 9.79
N LYS A 104 -1.74 6.22 9.86
CA LYS A 104 -3.19 6.34 9.63
C LYS A 104 -3.89 6.06 10.96
N PRO A 105 -4.58 7.05 11.57
CA PRO A 105 -5.24 6.88 12.86
C PRO A 105 -6.53 6.06 12.75
N MET A 106 -6.91 5.42 13.87
CA MET A 106 -8.20 4.78 14.02
C MET A 106 -9.34 5.82 13.89
N ARG A 107 -10.36 5.49 13.11
CA ARG A 107 -11.54 6.33 12.90
C ARG A 107 -12.84 5.67 13.29
N GLN A 108 -12.91 4.36 13.24
CA GLN A 108 -14.11 3.58 13.54
C GLN A 108 -13.77 2.27 14.22
N GLN A 109 -14.75 1.65 14.85
CA GLN A 109 -14.58 0.37 15.51
C GLN A 109 -14.39 -0.75 14.48
N ARG A 110 -13.72 -1.84 14.89
CA ARG A 110 -13.37 -2.95 13.98
C ARG A 110 -14.57 -3.80 13.55
N ASP A 111 -15.62 -3.81 14.36
CA ASP A 111 -16.88 -4.53 14.13
C ASP A 111 -17.92 -3.70 13.35
N GLU A 112 -17.63 -2.42 13.15
CA GLU A 112 -18.50 -1.53 12.38
C GLU A 112 -18.42 -1.86 10.89
N GLU A 113 -19.52 -2.28 10.31
CA GLU A 113 -19.61 -2.63 8.89
C GLU A 113 -20.12 -1.46 8.06
N THR A 114 -19.46 -1.22 6.92
CA THR A 114 -19.92 -0.23 5.95
C THR A 114 -21.30 -0.63 5.41
N PRO A 115 -22.32 0.26 5.43
CA PRO A 115 -23.63 -0.04 4.88
C PRO A 115 -23.60 -0.53 3.43
N ALA A 116 -24.54 -1.40 3.07
CA ALA A 116 -24.57 -2.07 1.77
C ALA A 116 -24.65 -1.11 0.58
N ASP A 117 -25.45 -0.07 0.74
CA ASP A 117 -25.73 0.98 -0.25
C ASP A 117 -24.77 2.17 -0.19
N PHE A 118 -23.76 2.11 0.71
CA PHE A 118 -22.79 3.18 0.87
C PHE A 118 -21.85 3.25 -0.34
N PHE A 119 -21.70 4.46 -0.88
CA PHE A 119 -20.82 4.68 -2.03
C PHE A 119 -19.36 4.52 -1.61
N TYR A 120 -18.63 3.63 -2.26
CA TYR A 120 -17.28 3.20 -1.87
C TYR A 120 -16.28 4.36 -1.69
N PHE A 121 -16.44 5.44 -2.47
CA PHE A 121 -15.52 6.58 -2.46
C PHE A 121 -15.56 7.38 -1.15
N VAL A 122 -16.72 7.45 -0.49
CA VAL A 122 -16.89 8.18 0.77
C VAL A 122 -16.64 7.29 1.99
N ASP A 123 -16.34 6.01 1.81
CA ASP A 123 -16.04 5.09 2.90
C ASP A 123 -14.76 5.50 3.65
N PHE A 124 -14.72 5.23 4.96
CA PHE A 124 -13.60 5.56 5.81
C PHE A 124 -12.36 4.73 5.50
N GLN A 125 -11.19 5.32 5.75
CA GLN A 125 -9.94 4.58 5.77
C GLN A 125 -9.73 3.97 7.16
N ARG A 126 -9.50 2.65 7.18
CA ARG A 126 -9.34 1.84 8.39
C ARG A 126 -7.86 1.53 8.62
N HIS A 127 -7.35 1.88 9.79
CA HIS A 127 -5.98 1.56 10.16
C HIS A 127 -5.74 0.04 10.21
N ASN A 128 -6.70 -0.72 10.76
CA ASN A 128 -6.64 -2.19 10.85
C ASN A 128 -6.64 -2.88 9.48
N ALA A 129 -7.24 -2.27 8.46
CA ALA A 129 -7.21 -2.79 7.09
C ALA A 129 -5.80 -2.75 6.49
N GLU A 130 -5.01 -1.71 6.75
CA GLU A 130 -3.60 -1.65 6.30
C GLU A 130 -2.76 -2.74 6.93
N ILE A 131 -2.93 -2.98 8.25
CA ILE A 131 -2.22 -4.05 8.97
C ILE A 131 -2.61 -5.42 8.39
N ALA A 132 -3.91 -5.70 8.30
CA ALA A 132 -4.42 -6.97 7.80
C ALA A 132 -4.03 -7.21 6.33
N ALA A 133 -4.02 -6.17 5.50
CA ALA A 133 -3.60 -6.23 4.10
C ALA A 133 -2.12 -6.66 3.97
N PHE A 134 -1.23 -6.12 4.79
CA PHE A 134 0.18 -6.54 4.82
C PHE A 134 0.33 -8.02 5.18
N HIS A 135 -0.37 -8.49 6.21
CA HIS A 135 -0.33 -9.90 6.62
C HIS A 135 -0.90 -10.83 5.54
N LEU A 136 -2.02 -10.47 4.92
CA LEU A 136 -2.61 -11.23 3.82
C LEU A 136 -1.67 -11.31 2.61
N ASP A 137 -1.04 -10.20 2.24
CA ASP A 137 -0.08 -10.13 1.13
C ASP A 137 1.11 -11.08 1.33
N ARG A 138 1.60 -11.21 2.58
CA ARG A 138 2.63 -12.20 2.96
C ARG A 138 2.10 -13.64 2.83
N ILE A 139 0.91 -13.92 3.31
CA ILE A 139 0.29 -15.25 3.25
C ILE A 139 0.04 -15.68 1.79
N LEU A 140 -0.37 -14.73 0.93
CA LEU A 140 -0.50 -14.95 -0.51
C LEU A 140 0.85 -15.09 -1.23
N ASP A 141 1.95 -14.81 -0.53
CA ASP A 141 3.32 -14.82 -1.06
C ASP A 141 3.59 -13.76 -2.15
N PHE A 142 2.81 -12.67 -2.15
CA PHE A 142 2.99 -11.57 -3.09
C PHE A 142 4.13 -10.63 -2.67
N ARG A 143 4.16 -10.24 -1.40
CA ARG A 143 5.16 -9.31 -0.83
C ARG A 143 5.24 -7.99 -1.60
N ARG A 144 4.07 -7.41 -1.89
CA ARG A 144 3.86 -6.17 -2.68
C ARG A 144 3.28 -5.03 -1.85
N VAL A 145 2.85 -5.32 -0.62
CA VAL A 145 2.44 -4.35 0.39
C VAL A 145 3.67 -4.01 1.25
N PRO A 146 3.99 -2.73 1.46
CA PRO A 146 5.03 -2.34 2.41
C PRO A 146 4.75 -2.91 3.81
N PRO A 147 5.79 -3.15 4.65
CA PRO A 147 5.58 -3.56 6.04
C PRO A 147 4.69 -2.58 6.80
N VAL A 148 3.70 -3.12 7.53
CA VAL A 148 2.76 -2.34 8.34
C VAL A 148 2.67 -2.95 9.73
N ALA A 149 2.79 -2.09 10.75
CA ALA A 149 2.61 -2.47 12.16
C ALA A 149 1.52 -1.61 12.81
N GLY A 150 0.83 -2.17 13.79
CA GLY A 150 -0.05 -1.43 14.67
C GLY A 150 0.72 -0.69 15.77
N ARG A 151 0.24 0.48 16.19
CA ARG A 151 0.82 1.22 17.31
C ARG A 151 -0.22 2.05 18.03
N LEU A 152 -0.14 2.09 19.36
CA LEU A 152 -0.74 3.13 20.20
C LEU A 152 0.19 4.33 20.21
N VAL A 153 -0.21 5.39 19.50
CA VAL A 153 0.58 6.63 19.38
C VAL A 153 0.13 7.62 20.45
N ASN A 154 1.07 8.16 21.21
CA ASN A 154 0.81 9.25 22.14
C ASN A 154 0.76 10.57 21.36
N LEU A 155 -0.45 11.11 21.16
CA LEU A 155 -0.69 12.31 20.37
C LEU A 155 0.07 13.52 20.88
N THR A 156 0.11 13.73 22.21
CA THR A 156 0.84 14.83 22.84
C THR A 156 2.35 14.60 22.79
N GLY A 157 2.80 13.39 23.18
CA GLY A 157 4.22 13.09 23.32
C GLY A 157 4.95 12.82 22.01
N GLU A 158 4.32 12.16 21.06
CA GLU A 158 4.96 11.67 19.83
C GLU A 158 4.57 12.48 18.57
N VAL A 159 3.45 13.22 18.60
CA VAL A 159 3.03 14.03 17.45
C VAL A 159 3.19 15.52 17.78
N LEU A 160 2.47 16.03 18.76
CA LEU A 160 2.44 17.46 19.06
C LEU A 160 3.79 18.02 19.51
N ARG A 161 4.55 17.24 20.32
CA ARG A 161 5.92 17.65 20.74
C ARG A 161 6.96 17.48 19.66
N ALA A 162 6.79 16.50 18.78
CA ALA A 162 7.77 16.18 17.73
C ALA A 162 7.58 17.00 16.45
N THR A 163 6.41 17.63 16.27
CA THR A 163 6.16 18.45 15.08
C THR A 163 6.75 19.85 15.24
N HIS A 164 7.35 20.34 14.14
CA HIS A 164 7.76 21.73 13.96
C HIS A 164 6.84 22.48 13.00
N ASN A 165 5.77 21.81 12.50
CA ASN A 165 4.81 22.38 11.57
C ASN A 165 3.69 23.09 12.36
N GLU A 166 3.64 24.41 12.28
CA GLU A 166 2.64 25.22 12.99
C GLU A 166 1.21 24.96 12.48
N ASP A 167 1.04 24.65 11.20
CA ASP A 167 -0.28 24.26 10.66
C ASP A 167 -0.76 22.93 11.27
N LEU A 168 0.13 21.99 11.53
CA LEU A 168 -0.22 20.76 12.21
C LEU A 168 -0.49 21.01 13.71
N ARG A 169 0.32 21.86 14.38
CA ARG A 169 0.06 22.24 15.77
C ARG A 169 -1.32 22.90 15.94
N ALA A 170 -1.72 23.77 15.01
CA ALA A 170 -2.95 24.53 15.08
C ALA A 170 -4.23 23.69 14.96
N VAL A 171 -4.15 22.42 14.53
CA VAL A 171 -5.32 21.54 14.41
C VAL A 171 -5.53 20.63 15.63
N PHE A 172 -4.66 20.73 16.65
CA PHE A 172 -4.81 20.03 17.93
C PHE A 172 -5.73 20.82 18.87
N PHE A 173 -6.57 20.10 19.61
CA PHE A 173 -7.42 20.68 20.64
C PHE A 173 -7.74 19.63 21.72
N THR A 174 -8.22 20.10 22.87
CA THR A 174 -8.71 19.23 23.95
C THR A 174 -10.22 19.15 23.88
N SER A 175 -10.77 17.95 23.86
CA SER A 175 -12.22 17.72 23.87
C SER A 175 -12.83 18.04 25.25
N PRO A 176 -14.16 18.20 25.36
CA PRO A 176 -14.83 18.37 26.65
C PRO A 176 -14.62 17.19 27.63
N ALA A 177 -14.29 16.00 27.11
CA ALA A 177 -13.94 14.81 27.89
C ALA A 177 -12.43 14.76 28.28
N ASN A 178 -11.70 15.84 28.08
CA ASN A 178 -10.27 15.97 28.36
C ASN A 178 -9.37 15.02 27.54
N ASN A 179 -9.78 14.68 26.32
CA ASN A 179 -8.97 13.91 25.38
C ASN A 179 -8.25 14.85 24.41
N THR A 180 -7.00 14.50 24.05
CA THR A 180 -6.27 15.18 22.98
C THR A 180 -6.81 14.73 21.62
N CYS A 181 -7.25 15.69 20.82
CA CYS A 181 -7.84 15.48 19.52
C CYS A 181 -7.11 16.28 18.45
N PHE A 182 -7.19 15.83 17.21
CA PHE A 182 -6.73 16.60 16.05
C PHE A 182 -7.52 16.25 14.79
N PHE A 183 -7.49 17.15 13.82
CA PHE A 183 -8.13 16.98 12.53
C PHE A 183 -7.16 17.36 11.41
N ALA A 184 -7.52 17.08 10.16
CA ALA A 184 -6.70 17.48 9.02
C ALA A 184 -7.22 18.78 8.40
N LYS A 185 -6.35 19.61 7.85
CA LYS A 185 -6.72 20.61 6.86
C LYS A 185 -6.67 19.94 5.48
N CYS A 186 -7.79 19.53 4.92
CA CYS A 186 -7.89 18.94 3.59
C CYS A 186 -9.20 19.36 2.90
N LEU A 187 -9.42 18.88 1.66
CA LEU A 187 -10.53 19.43 0.84
C LEU A 187 -11.93 18.94 1.26
N TYR A 188 -12.08 17.74 1.84
CA TYR A 188 -13.41 17.13 2.01
C TYR A 188 -13.77 16.70 3.43
N VAL A 189 -12.91 16.02 4.18
CA VAL A 189 -13.23 15.41 5.48
C VAL A 189 -12.34 16.00 6.56
N CYS A 190 -12.33 17.36 6.67
CA CYS A 190 -11.29 18.08 7.39
C CYS A 190 -11.87 19.21 8.24
N LYS A 191 -12.95 18.90 8.96
CA LYS A 191 -13.53 19.77 9.97
C LYS A 191 -13.36 19.14 11.34
N THR A 192 -13.60 19.90 12.40
CA THR A 192 -13.55 19.43 13.79
C THR A 192 -14.50 18.24 14.05
N GLU A 193 -15.61 18.14 13.31
CA GLU A 193 -16.55 17.02 13.37
C GLU A 193 -15.94 15.68 12.92
N TYR A 194 -14.85 15.73 12.15
CA TYR A 194 -14.08 14.55 11.70
C TYR A 194 -12.78 14.37 12.47
N ALA A 195 -12.62 15.04 13.60
CA ALA A 195 -11.44 14.89 14.44
C ALA A 195 -11.33 13.46 14.99
N VAL A 196 -10.10 13.04 15.18
CA VAL A 196 -9.78 11.81 15.91
C VAL A 196 -9.22 12.16 17.27
N CYS A 197 -9.57 11.40 18.30
CA CYS A 197 -9.19 11.66 19.67
C CYS A 197 -8.48 10.47 20.29
N GLY A 198 -7.47 10.76 21.10
CA GLY A 198 -6.87 9.78 21.99
C GLY A 198 -7.74 9.47 23.21
N ASN A 199 -7.28 8.54 24.05
CA ASN A 199 -7.90 8.24 25.33
C ASN A 199 -6.79 8.15 26.43
N PRO A 200 -6.52 9.21 27.21
CA PRO A 200 -6.79 10.61 26.84
C PRO A 200 -5.88 11.09 25.69
N ASP A 201 -4.65 10.57 25.57
CA ASP A 201 -3.64 10.95 24.59
C ASP A 201 -3.26 9.81 23.65
N LEU A 202 -3.61 8.58 23.97
CA LEU A 202 -3.25 7.39 23.20
C LEU A 202 -4.29 7.09 22.12
N LEU A 203 -3.84 7.03 20.88
CA LEU A 203 -4.67 6.72 19.73
C LEU A 203 -4.08 5.57 18.94
N GLU A 204 -4.91 4.56 18.65
CA GLU A 204 -4.51 3.48 17.75
C GLU A 204 -4.31 3.98 16.32
N GLY A 205 -3.34 3.40 15.64
CA GLY A 205 -3.16 3.60 14.22
C GLY A 205 -2.22 2.58 13.59
N SER A 206 -2.22 2.56 12.27
CA SER A 206 -1.26 1.79 11.50
C SER A 206 -0.06 2.65 11.12
N LEU A 207 1.11 2.05 11.16
CA LEU A 207 2.37 2.60 10.66
C LEU A 207 2.81 1.80 9.44
N SER A 208 2.69 2.38 8.25
CA SER A 208 3.17 1.77 7.01
C SER A 208 4.56 2.29 6.67
N ALA A 209 5.53 1.41 6.50
CA ALA A 209 6.90 1.77 6.17
C ALA A 209 6.97 2.54 4.84
N TYR A 210 7.72 3.65 4.82
CA TYR A 210 7.98 4.37 3.58
C TYR A 210 8.86 3.54 2.66
N LEU A 211 8.57 3.63 1.37
CA LEU A 211 9.47 3.17 0.31
C LEU A 211 10.60 4.18 0.09
N PRO A 212 11.70 3.80 -0.56
CA PRO A 212 12.75 4.75 -0.92
C PRO A 212 12.18 5.94 -1.68
N GLY A 213 12.70 7.13 -1.42
CA GLY A 213 12.26 8.37 -2.09
C GLY A 213 12.37 8.31 -3.61
N LEU A 214 11.53 9.07 -4.32
CA LEU A 214 11.48 9.06 -5.79
C LEU A 214 12.80 9.47 -6.47
N SER A 215 13.65 10.21 -5.77
CA SER A 215 15.00 10.57 -6.24
C SER A 215 15.96 9.37 -6.24
N ILE A 216 15.74 8.37 -5.38
CA ILE A 216 16.60 7.19 -5.23
C ILE A 216 16.02 6.01 -6.00
N ALA A 217 14.72 5.77 -5.87
CA ALA A 217 14.00 4.69 -6.52
C ALA A 217 12.73 5.24 -7.21
N PRO A 218 12.88 5.79 -8.42
CA PRO A 218 11.77 6.39 -9.16
C PRO A 218 10.63 5.40 -9.36
N ARG A 219 9.40 5.86 -9.09
CA ARG A 219 8.15 5.14 -9.29
C ARG A 219 7.22 5.95 -10.18
N ILE A 220 6.42 5.26 -10.95
CA ILE A 220 5.33 5.86 -11.72
C ILE A 220 4.00 5.26 -11.28
N SER A 221 3.01 6.13 -11.18
CA SER A 221 1.62 5.77 -10.92
C SER A 221 0.91 5.61 -12.26
N ILE A 222 0.24 4.50 -12.44
CA ILE A 222 -0.47 4.12 -13.67
C ILE A 222 -1.93 3.89 -13.32
N PRO A 223 -2.90 4.47 -14.07
CA PRO A 223 -4.31 4.19 -13.87
C PRO A 223 -4.61 2.70 -14.02
N ASN A 224 -5.47 2.17 -13.15
CA ASN A 224 -5.94 0.80 -13.29
C ASN A 224 -6.92 0.72 -14.47
N PRO A 225 -6.74 -0.17 -15.45
CA PRO A 225 -7.71 -0.34 -16.54
C PRO A 225 -9.14 -0.65 -16.05
N TRP A 226 -9.30 -1.32 -14.91
CA TRP A 226 -10.57 -1.59 -14.27
C TRP A 226 -10.92 -0.58 -13.17
N ILE A 227 -10.57 0.70 -13.37
CA ILE A 227 -10.96 1.79 -12.48
C ILE A 227 -12.49 1.90 -12.43
N ARG A 228 -13.03 2.23 -11.25
CA ARG A 228 -14.47 2.49 -11.07
C ARG A 228 -14.78 3.97 -11.25
N SER A 229 -15.99 4.25 -11.66
CA SER A 229 -16.51 5.60 -11.72
C SER A 229 -16.56 6.24 -10.32
N TYR A 230 -16.19 7.51 -10.24
CA TYR A 230 -16.36 8.34 -9.04
C TYR A 230 -17.72 9.02 -8.98
N THR A 231 -18.63 8.66 -9.86
CA THR A 231 -20.02 9.14 -9.83
C THR A 231 -20.95 7.99 -9.49
N PHE A 232 -22.00 8.28 -8.72
CA PHE A 232 -22.94 7.25 -8.24
C PHE A 232 -23.67 6.52 -9.38
N THR A 233 -23.92 7.20 -10.49
CA THR A 233 -24.66 6.67 -11.65
C THR A 233 -23.76 6.32 -12.84
N GLY A 234 -22.50 6.69 -12.81
CA GLY A 234 -21.57 6.42 -13.90
C GLY A 234 -21.20 4.95 -13.96
N ARG A 235 -21.03 4.44 -15.17
CA ARG A 235 -20.50 3.09 -15.44
C ARG A 235 -19.31 3.22 -16.36
N GLU A 236 -18.27 2.48 -16.04
CA GLU A 236 -17.08 2.36 -16.85
C GLU A 236 -17.27 1.32 -17.96
N GLU A 237 -16.48 1.40 -19.01
CA GLU A 237 -16.57 0.47 -20.16
C GLU A 237 -16.48 -1.00 -19.73
N TRP A 238 -15.59 -1.33 -18.79
CA TRP A 238 -15.41 -2.70 -18.30
C TRP A 238 -16.64 -3.25 -17.56
N GLU A 239 -17.54 -2.40 -17.07
CA GLU A 239 -18.77 -2.81 -16.37
C GLU A 239 -19.88 -3.20 -17.38
N VAL A 240 -19.82 -2.67 -18.60
CA VAL A 240 -20.86 -2.87 -19.64
C VAL A 240 -20.38 -3.71 -20.81
N ASN A 241 -19.06 -3.79 -21.03
CA ASN A 241 -18.46 -4.55 -22.12
C ASN A 241 -17.85 -5.87 -21.60
N PRO A 242 -18.47 -7.02 -21.84
CA PRO A 242 -17.96 -8.32 -21.39
C PRO A 242 -16.64 -8.73 -22.09
N PHE A 243 -16.30 -8.11 -23.23
CA PHE A 243 -15.07 -8.33 -24.00
C PHE A 243 -13.98 -7.29 -23.71
N TYR A 244 -14.15 -6.49 -22.67
CA TYR A 244 -13.20 -5.42 -22.32
C TYR A 244 -11.76 -5.91 -22.21
N CYS A 245 -11.55 -7.11 -21.65
CA CYS A 245 -10.20 -7.68 -21.55
C CYS A 245 -9.55 -7.94 -22.91
N ASP A 246 -10.29 -8.22 -23.97
CA ASP A 246 -9.73 -8.44 -25.30
C ASP A 246 -9.11 -7.13 -25.85
N THR A 247 -9.72 -5.99 -25.54
CA THR A 247 -9.16 -4.66 -25.82
C THR A 247 -7.89 -4.42 -25.02
N ILE A 248 -7.92 -4.67 -23.70
CA ILE A 248 -6.76 -4.46 -22.83
C ILE A 248 -5.57 -5.32 -23.25
N ARG A 249 -5.78 -6.58 -23.65
CA ARG A 249 -4.72 -7.49 -24.10
C ARG A 249 -4.01 -7.05 -25.37
N GLN A 250 -4.54 -6.09 -26.10
CA GLN A 250 -3.93 -5.52 -27.31
C GLN A 250 -3.07 -4.29 -26.97
N LEU A 251 -3.25 -3.68 -25.81
CA LEU A 251 -2.59 -2.44 -25.41
C LEU A 251 -1.29 -2.73 -24.66
N TYR A 252 -0.23 -1.97 -25.02
CA TYR A 252 0.98 -1.94 -24.19
C TYR A 252 0.68 -1.21 -22.87
N PRO A 253 1.15 -1.70 -21.72
CA PRO A 253 2.05 -2.82 -21.46
C PRO A 253 1.32 -4.14 -21.10
N TYR A 254 0.03 -4.28 -21.37
CA TYR A 254 -0.79 -5.45 -20.97
C TYR A 254 -0.73 -6.60 -21.97
N ASN A 255 -0.21 -6.34 -23.17
CA ASN A 255 -0.09 -7.32 -24.26
C ASN A 255 1.11 -8.25 -24.12
N SER A 256 1.99 -8.05 -23.16
CA SER A 256 3.18 -8.86 -22.93
C SER A 256 3.69 -8.78 -21.50
N GLY A 257 4.65 -9.64 -21.13
CA GLY A 257 5.29 -9.63 -19.83
C GLY A 257 4.34 -10.02 -18.69
N ASN A 258 4.50 -9.38 -17.53
CA ASN A 258 3.78 -9.73 -16.30
C ASN A 258 2.65 -8.75 -15.93
N ARG A 259 2.51 -7.66 -16.67
CA ARG A 259 1.64 -6.55 -16.24
C ARG A 259 0.19 -6.99 -16.03
N LEU A 260 -0.42 -7.62 -17.05
CA LEU A 260 -1.80 -8.08 -16.96
C LEU A 260 -1.99 -9.15 -15.86
N LEU A 261 -1.07 -10.10 -15.77
CA LEU A 261 -1.10 -11.13 -14.73
C LEU A 261 -0.94 -10.54 -13.32
N ASN A 262 -0.16 -9.47 -13.16
CA ASN A 262 -0.03 -8.76 -11.90
C ASN A 262 -1.30 -7.96 -11.55
N ILE A 263 -2.01 -7.39 -12.54
CA ILE A 263 -3.34 -6.77 -12.34
C ILE A 263 -4.34 -7.82 -11.83
N ILE A 264 -4.32 -9.03 -12.39
CA ILE A 264 -5.20 -10.12 -11.95
C ILE A 264 -4.86 -10.54 -10.52
N ASP A 265 -3.58 -10.70 -10.16
CA ASP A 265 -3.17 -10.94 -8.77
C ASP A 265 -3.68 -9.84 -7.83
N MET A 266 -3.54 -8.56 -8.24
CA MET A 266 -4.02 -7.41 -7.47
C MET A 266 -5.54 -7.45 -7.30
N SER A 267 -6.30 -7.82 -8.32
CA SER A 267 -7.76 -7.96 -8.24
C SER A 267 -8.20 -9.10 -7.29
N ILE A 268 -7.45 -10.19 -7.26
CA ILE A 268 -7.65 -11.30 -6.30
C ILE A 268 -7.40 -10.80 -4.87
N PHE A 269 -6.32 -10.08 -4.66
CA PHE A 269 -5.98 -9.48 -3.37
C PHE A 269 -7.06 -8.48 -2.93
N ASP A 270 -7.44 -7.53 -3.80
CA ASP A 270 -8.47 -6.53 -3.52
C ASP A 270 -9.84 -7.16 -3.25
N PHE A 271 -10.19 -8.27 -3.93
CA PHE A 271 -11.42 -8.99 -3.65
C PHE A 271 -11.41 -9.67 -2.27
N LEU A 272 -10.28 -10.26 -1.87
CA LEU A 272 -10.16 -10.86 -0.53
C LEU A 272 -10.35 -9.83 0.57
N ILE A 273 -9.76 -8.64 0.44
CA ILE A 273 -9.94 -7.55 1.41
C ILE A 273 -11.22 -6.74 1.21
N GLY A 274 -11.89 -6.86 0.05
CA GLY A 274 -13.09 -6.10 -0.31
C GLY A 274 -12.80 -4.63 -0.69
N ASN A 275 -11.61 -4.33 -1.20
CA ASN A 275 -11.23 -2.99 -1.61
C ASN A 275 -11.79 -2.65 -3.00
N MET A 276 -12.71 -1.70 -3.06
CA MET A 276 -13.31 -1.22 -4.31
C MET A 276 -12.57 -0.03 -4.93
N ASP A 277 -11.63 0.58 -4.21
CA ASP A 277 -11.00 1.85 -4.61
C ASP A 277 -9.61 1.71 -5.21
N ARG A 278 -9.32 0.60 -5.90
CA ARG A 278 -8.06 0.40 -6.61
C ARG A 278 -8.03 1.17 -7.92
N HIS A 279 -7.89 2.49 -7.86
CA HIS A 279 -7.95 3.36 -9.05
C HIS A 279 -6.61 3.46 -9.81
N HIS A 280 -5.49 3.18 -9.15
CA HIS A 280 -4.16 3.17 -9.75
C HIS A 280 -3.26 2.15 -9.05
N TYR A 281 -2.13 1.87 -9.66
CA TYR A 281 -1.03 1.11 -9.09
C TYR A 281 0.30 1.80 -9.37
N GLU A 282 1.33 1.50 -8.59
CA GLU A 282 2.66 2.01 -8.80
C GLU A 282 3.63 0.89 -9.20
N ILE A 283 4.66 1.26 -9.96
CA ILE A 283 5.77 0.40 -10.33
C ILE A 283 7.08 1.13 -10.14
N PHE A 284 8.14 0.40 -9.79
CA PHE A 284 9.50 0.93 -9.87
C PHE A 284 9.95 0.96 -11.31
N THR A 285 10.34 2.15 -11.81
CA THR A 285 10.76 2.32 -13.22
C THR A 285 11.97 1.46 -13.57
N LYS A 286 12.86 1.23 -12.59
CA LYS A 286 14.05 0.37 -12.74
C LYS A 286 13.73 -1.05 -13.25
N PHE A 287 12.57 -1.58 -12.90
CA PHE A 287 12.19 -2.95 -13.22
C PHE A 287 11.34 -3.07 -14.49
N GLY A 288 10.88 -1.96 -15.06
CA GLY A 288 10.08 -1.92 -16.30
C GLY A 288 8.83 -2.80 -16.24
N ASP A 289 8.54 -3.48 -17.34
CA ASP A 289 7.35 -4.34 -17.48
C ASP A 289 7.47 -5.68 -16.77
N GLU A 290 8.68 -6.09 -16.43
CA GLU A 290 8.96 -7.32 -15.67
C GLU A 290 8.77 -7.14 -14.16
N GLY A 291 8.65 -5.89 -13.69
CA GLY A 291 8.47 -5.57 -12.27
C GLY A 291 7.08 -5.93 -11.75
N PHE A 292 7.01 -6.12 -10.44
CA PHE A 292 5.74 -6.29 -9.75
C PHE A 292 4.98 -4.96 -9.60
N LEU A 293 3.68 -5.05 -9.29
CA LEU A 293 2.86 -3.89 -8.93
C LEU A 293 2.86 -3.71 -7.42
N LEU A 294 2.99 -2.47 -6.97
CA LEU A 294 2.83 -2.10 -5.56
C LEU A 294 1.34 -2.08 -5.19
N HIS A 295 0.98 -2.73 -4.09
CA HIS A 295 -0.36 -2.73 -3.52
C HIS A 295 -0.42 -1.70 -2.38
N LEU A 296 -0.54 -0.43 -2.74
CA LEU A 296 -0.61 0.69 -1.79
C LEU A 296 -2.05 1.08 -1.51
N ASP A 297 -2.26 1.78 -0.37
CA ASP A 297 -3.55 2.34 0.04
C ASP A 297 -4.66 1.29 0.14
N ASN A 298 -4.55 0.41 1.14
CA ASN A 298 -5.47 -0.70 1.37
C ASN A 298 -6.52 -0.40 2.46
N ALA A 299 -6.52 0.81 2.99
CA ALA A 299 -7.33 1.20 4.15
C ALA A 299 -8.86 1.17 3.92
N ARG A 300 -9.31 1.10 2.66
CA ARG A 300 -10.73 0.88 2.31
C ARG A 300 -11.11 -0.61 2.24
N GLY A 301 -10.17 -1.50 2.49
CA GLY A 301 -10.44 -2.91 2.68
C GLY A 301 -11.17 -3.22 3.99
N PHE A 302 -11.66 -4.43 4.12
CA PHE A 302 -12.32 -4.99 5.32
C PHE A 302 -13.52 -4.17 5.85
N GLY A 303 -14.12 -3.33 5.03
CA GLY A 303 -15.30 -2.55 5.40
C GLY A 303 -16.61 -3.34 5.38
N LYS A 304 -16.69 -4.39 4.59
CA LYS A 304 -17.88 -5.24 4.46
C LYS A 304 -17.47 -6.70 4.59
N HIS A 305 -17.85 -7.36 5.68
CA HIS A 305 -17.61 -8.80 5.85
C HIS A 305 -18.81 -9.64 5.45
N SER A 306 -20.04 -9.12 5.53
CA SER A 306 -21.27 -9.85 5.20
C SER A 306 -21.51 -9.98 3.68
N GLN A 307 -20.93 -9.08 2.87
CA GLN A 307 -21.14 -8.99 1.44
C GLN A 307 -19.83 -9.15 0.65
N ASP A 308 -19.94 -9.65 -0.58
CA ASP A 308 -18.81 -9.85 -1.47
C ASP A 308 -19.08 -9.17 -2.82
N GLU A 309 -18.30 -8.16 -3.14
CA GLU A 309 -18.39 -7.40 -4.38
C GLU A 309 -17.67 -8.14 -5.53
N MET A 310 -18.41 -8.96 -6.24
CA MET A 310 -17.87 -9.82 -7.29
C MET A 310 -17.24 -9.05 -8.46
N SER A 311 -17.64 -7.80 -8.67
CA SER A 311 -17.11 -6.97 -9.75
C SER A 311 -15.62 -6.62 -9.57
N ILE A 312 -15.08 -6.72 -8.34
CA ILE A 312 -13.63 -6.58 -8.09
C ILE A 312 -12.82 -7.64 -8.86
N LEU A 313 -13.43 -8.82 -9.10
CA LEU A 313 -12.80 -9.89 -9.87
C LEU A 313 -12.99 -9.74 -11.40
N ALA A 314 -13.44 -8.60 -11.91
CA ALA A 314 -13.60 -8.36 -13.33
C ALA A 314 -12.33 -8.68 -14.15
N PRO A 315 -11.11 -8.28 -13.73
CA PRO A 315 -9.88 -8.65 -14.43
C PRO A 315 -9.72 -10.17 -14.58
N LEU A 316 -9.95 -10.93 -13.52
CA LEU A 316 -9.87 -12.40 -13.55
C LEU A 316 -10.98 -13.02 -14.40
N SER A 317 -12.21 -12.57 -14.24
CA SER A 317 -13.38 -13.20 -14.90
C SER A 317 -13.49 -12.88 -16.39
N GLN A 318 -13.08 -11.69 -16.82
CA GLN A 318 -13.07 -11.26 -18.22
C GLN A 318 -11.87 -11.81 -18.97
N CYS A 319 -10.68 -11.70 -18.40
CA CYS A 319 -9.45 -12.18 -19.03
C CYS A 319 -9.31 -13.71 -18.97
N CYS A 320 -9.90 -14.35 -17.98
CA CYS A 320 -9.79 -15.78 -17.73
C CYS A 320 -8.33 -16.28 -17.73
N MET A 321 -7.47 -15.56 -17.02
CA MET A 321 -6.05 -15.89 -16.89
C MET A 321 -5.66 -15.85 -15.41
N ILE A 322 -4.78 -16.75 -15.01
CA ILE A 322 -4.20 -16.78 -13.66
C ILE A 322 -2.81 -17.38 -13.70
N LYS A 323 -1.88 -16.83 -12.93
CA LYS A 323 -0.57 -17.43 -12.74
C LYS A 323 -0.69 -18.78 -12.04
N ARG A 324 0.12 -19.73 -12.49
CA ARG A 324 0.17 -21.06 -11.86
C ARG A 324 0.55 -20.97 -10.37
N SER A 325 1.54 -20.15 -10.03
CA SER A 325 1.96 -19.94 -8.64
C SER A 325 0.83 -19.40 -7.77
N THR A 326 0.10 -18.38 -8.24
CA THR A 326 -1.05 -17.81 -7.54
C THR A 326 -2.14 -18.87 -7.34
N LEU A 327 -2.51 -19.61 -8.38
CA LEU A 327 -3.53 -20.65 -8.26
C LEU A 327 -3.14 -21.74 -7.24
N LEU A 328 -1.91 -22.22 -7.29
CA LEU A 328 -1.43 -23.24 -6.34
C LEU A 328 -1.46 -22.75 -4.91
N ARG A 329 -1.09 -21.48 -4.67
CA ARG A 329 -1.19 -20.86 -3.34
C ARG A 329 -2.64 -20.77 -2.87
N LEU A 330 -3.57 -20.30 -3.71
CA LEU A 330 -4.99 -20.24 -3.38
C LEU A 330 -5.58 -21.62 -3.08
N GLN A 331 -5.18 -22.65 -3.83
CA GLN A 331 -5.61 -24.02 -3.59
C GLN A 331 -5.08 -24.57 -2.27
N LEU A 332 -3.83 -24.25 -1.90
CA LEU A 332 -3.26 -24.62 -0.60
C LEU A 332 -4.04 -23.97 0.53
N LEU A 333 -4.31 -22.67 0.43
CA LEU A 333 -5.04 -21.90 1.46
C LEU A 333 -6.52 -22.27 1.59
N ALA A 334 -7.05 -23.03 0.64
CA ALA A 334 -8.41 -23.57 0.68
C ALA A 334 -8.52 -24.94 1.37
N GLN A 335 -7.39 -25.56 1.76
CA GLN A 335 -7.35 -26.84 2.44
C GLN A 335 -7.62 -26.65 3.96
N PRO A 336 -8.28 -27.60 4.62
CA PRO A 336 -8.59 -27.49 6.05
C PRO A 336 -7.36 -27.25 6.94
N GLU A 337 -6.23 -27.88 6.58
CA GLU A 337 -4.97 -27.82 7.34
C GLU A 337 -4.26 -26.46 7.22
N PHE A 338 -4.55 -25.70 6.15
CA PHE A 338 -3.91 -24.41 5.82
C PHE A 338 -4.95 -23.32 5.57
N ARG A 339 -6.09 -23.42 6.26
CA ARG A 339 -7.21 -22.48 6.05
C ARG A 339 -6.77 -21.04 6.17
N LEU A 340 -7.16 -20.21 5.19
CA LEU A 340 -6.72 -18.83 5.12
C LEU A 340 -7.05 -18.03 6.39
N SER A 341 -8.27 -18.21 6.95
CA SER A 341 -8.68 -17.56 8.20
C SER A 341 -7.80 -17.92 9.38
N ASP A 342 -7.36 -19.18 9.48
CA ASP A 342 -6.50 -19.65 10.58
C ASP A 342 -5.08 -19.07 10.47
N LEU A 343 -4.51 -19.08 9.26
CA LEU A 343 -3.21 -18.46 9.01
C LEU A 343 -3.23 -16.94 9.22
N MET A 344 -4.33 -16.29 8.87
CA MET A 344 -4.50 -14.84 9.15
C MET A 344 -4.58 -14.57 10.65
N ARG A 345 -5.33 -15.37 11.40
CA ARG A 345 -5.46 -15.25 12.87
C ARG A 345 -4.09 -15.39 13.53
N GLU A 346 -3.36 -16.44 13.18
CA GLU A 346 -2.00 -16.67 13.68
C GLU A 346 -1.05 -15.53 13.34
N SER A 347 -1.08 -15.08 12.07
CA SER A 347 -0.19 -14.01 11.61
C SER A 347 -0.45 -12.67 12.29
N LEU A 348 -1.70 -12.36 12.64
CA LEU A 348 -2.11 -11.11 13.29
C LEU A 348 -1.94 -11.12 14.81
N GLU A 349 -1.72 -12.30 15.42
CA GLU A 349 -1.61 -12.44 16.88
C GLU A 349 -0.41 -11.68 17.48
N GLY A 350 0.64 -11.49 16.68
CA GLY A 350 1.84 -10.76 17.11
C GLY A 350 1.71 -9.23 17.10
N ASP A 351 0.64 -8.66 16.52
CA ASP A 351 0.48 -7.21 16.45
C ASP A 351 0.03 -6.62 17.79
N PRO A 352 0.63 -5.48 18.23
CA PRO A 352 0.28 -4.84 19.52
C PRO A 352 -1.20 -4.41 19.63
N LEU A 353 -1.87 -4.17 18.51
CA LEU A 353 -3.27 -3.71 18.48
C LEU A 353 -4.29 -4.85 18.33
N ARG A 354 -3.89 -6.09 18.55
CA ARG A 354 -4.79 -7.26 18.47
C ARG A 354 -6.05 -7.11 19.34
N PRO A 355 -7.22 -7.58 18.90
CA PRO A 355 -7.49 -8.25 17.62
C PRO A 355 -7.58 -7.24 16.46
N ILE A 356 -6.86 -7.50 15.35
CA ILE A 356 -6.84 -6.61 14.18
C ILE A 356 -8.12 -6.78 13.35
N LEU A 357 -8.57 -8.01 13.16
CA LEU A 357 -9.81 -8.37 12.48
C LEU A 357 -10.74 -9.10 13.43
N THR A 358 -12.04 -8.92 13.23
CA THR A 358 -13.07 -9.70 13.92
C THR A 358 -13.29 -11.04 13.22
N GLU A 359 -13.90 -12.00 13.91
CA GLU A 359 -14.16 -13.34 13.37
C GLU A 359 -14.97 -13.32 12.06
N PRO A 360 -16.02 -12.48 11.90
CA PRO A 360 -16.72 -12.34 10.61
C PRO A 360 -15.82 -11.95 9.44
N HIS A 361 -14.81 -11.10 9.65
CA HIS A 361 -13.84 -10.75 8.63
C HIS A 361 -12.96 -11.93 8.22
N LEU A 362 -12.49 -12.71 9.18
CA LEU A 362 -11.68 -13.91 8.93
C LEU A 362 -12.48 -14.96 8.14
N LEU A 363 -13.72 -15.23 8.52
CA LEU A 363 -14.60 -16.15 7.80
C LEU A 363 -14.95 -15.65 6.39
N ALA A 364 -15.03 -14.32 6.20
CA ALA A 364 -15.23 -13.73 4.88
C ALA A 364 -14.06 -14.01 3.94
N LEU A 365 -12.82 -14.07 4.43
CA LEU A 365 -11.66 -14.44 3.61
C LEU A 365 -11.80 -15.85 3.03
N ASP A 366 -12.19 -16.83 3.83
CA ASP A 366 -12.40 -18.21 3.37
C ASP A 366 -13.51 -18.28 2.32
N ARG A 367 -14.62 -17.61 2.58
CA ARG A 367 -15.75 -17.55 1.65
C ARG A 367 -15.36 -16.91 0.31
N ARG A 368 -14.60 -15.82 0.34
CA ARG A 368 -14.10 -15.11 -0.83
C ARG A 368 -13.09 -15.95 -1.60
N LEU A 369 -12.20 -16.63 -0.91
CA LEU A 369 -11.25 -17.56 -1.51
C LEU A 369 -11.97 -18.64 -2.32
N GLN A 370 -13.03 -19.26 -1.78
CA GLN A 370 -13.84 -20.23 -2.50
C GLN A 370 -14.53 -19.62 -3.73
N LYS A 371 -14.94 -18.35 -3.67
CA LYS A 371 -15.52 -17.65 -4.84
C LYS A 371 -14.48 -17.43 -5.95
N ILE A 372 -13.24 -17.04 -5.60
CA ILE A 372 -12.14 -16.93 -6.56
C ILE A 372 -11.91 -18.26 -7.29
N LEU A 373 -11.77 -19.36 -6.54
CA LEU A 373 -11.55 -20.69 -7.11
C LEU A 373 -12.69 -21.11 -8.04
N ARG A 374 -13.94 -20.78 -7.69
CA ARG A 374 -15.09 -21.01 -8.59
C ARG A 374 -15.03 -20.20 -9.88
N VAL A 375 -14.55 -18.93 -9.82
CA VAL A 375 -14.33 -18.13 -11.06
C VAL A 375 -13.28 -18.78 -11.94
N VAL A 376 -12.14 -19.20 -11.36
CA VAL A 376 -11.09 -19.90 -12.11
C VAL A 376 -11.63 -21.20 -12.74
N GLN A 377 -12.37 -22.02 -11.99
CA GLN A 377 -12.98 -23.25 -12.51
C GLN A 377 -13.95 -22.97 -13.69
N ARG A 378 -14.74 -21.90 -13.61
CA ARG A 378 -15.63 -21.47 -14.70
C ARG A 378 -14.82 -21.10 -15.94
N CYS A 379 -13.73 -20.37 -15.80
CA CYS A 379 -12.81 -20.05 -16.88
C CYS A 379 -12.20 -21.30 -17.50
N VAL A 380 -11.73 -22.24 -16.68
CA VAL A 380 -11.16 -23.52 -17.16
C VAL A 380 -12.17 -24.36 -17.92
N ARG A 381 -13.43 -24.41 -17.48
CA ARG A 381 -14.51 -25.13 -18.22
C ARG A 381 -14.80 -24.48 -19.57
N ARG A 382 -14.68 -23.15 -19.67
CA ARG A 382 -14.98 -22.40 -20.90
C ARG A 382 -13.84 -22.47 -21.92
N LEU A 383 -12.58 -22.32 -21.49
CA LEU A 383 -11.43 -22.11 -22.37
C LEU A 383 -10.40 -23.24 -22.32
N GLY A 384 -10.51 -24.14 -21.35
CA GLY A 384 -9.50 -25.17 -21.13
C GLY A 384 -8.38 -24.73 -20.17
N LYS A 385 -7.74 -25.73 -19.53
CA LYS A 385 -6.73 -25.50 -18.49
C LYS A 385 -5.50 -24.75 -19.01
N ASN A 386 -5.05 -25.10 -20.22
CA ASN A 386 -3.81 -24.55 -20.80
C ASN A 386 -3.93 -23.07 -21.18
N GLU A 387 -5.14 -22.61 -21.50
CA GLU A 387 -5.40 -21.21 -21.84
C GLU A 387 -5.55 -20.34 -20.59
N VAL A 388 -6.08 -20.91 -19.49
CA VAL A 388 -6.38 -20.17 -18.26
C VAL A 388 -5.19 -20.12 -17.32
N ILE A 389 -4.50 -21.25 -17.13
CA ILE A 389 -3.36 -21.34 -16.18
C ILE A 389 -2.07 -21.08 -16.93
N THR A 390 -1.57 -19.86 -16.80
CA THR A 390 -0.34 -19.43 -17.44
C THR A 390 0.87 -19.78 -16.57
N LYS A 391 2.03 -19.98 -17.20
CA LYS A 391 3.31 -19.85 -16.49
C LYS A 391 3.35 -18.43 -15.91
N ASP A 392 4.23 -18.20 -14.92
CA ASP A 392 4.28 -16.90 -14.23
C ASP A 392 4.70 -15.71 -15.14
N PHE A 393 4.81 -15.95 -16.44
CA PHE A 393 5.11 -14.98 -17.48
C PHE A 393 4.16 -15.17 -18.67
N PHE A 394 3.55 -14.08 -19.10
CA PHE A 394 2.79 -14.04 -20.33
C PHE A 394 3.74 -13.80 -21.51
N LYS A 395 3.90 -14.78 -22.41
CA LYS A 395 4.62 -14.58 -23.65
C LYS A 395 3.69 -13.96 -24.67
N SER A 396 4.01 -12.77 -25.17
CA SER A 396 3.32 -12.17 -26.31
C SER A 396 3.45 -13.07 -27.55
N THR A 397 2.37 -13.26 -28.26
CA THR A 397 2.36 -13.80 -29.64
C THR A 397 2.59 -12.71 -30.68
N ALA A 398 2.94 -11.49 -30.28
CA ALA A 398 3.23 -10.42 -31.19
C ALA A 398 4.45 -10.76 -32.07
N ILE A 399 4.23 -10.76 -33.37
CA ILE A 399 5.26 -10.87 -34.41
C ILE A 399 6.32 -9.78 -34.17
N PRO A 400 7.61 -10.10 -34.18
CA PRO A 400 8.65 -9.06 -34.08
C PRO A 400 8.43 -8.04 -35.20
N GLN A 401 8.18 -6.79 -34.84
CA GLN A 401 8.31 -5.72 -35.83
C GLN A 401 9.78 -5.67 -36.23
N THR A 402 10.07 -6.15 -37.41
CA THR A 402 11.36 -5.98 -38.06
C THR A 402 11.67 -4.50 -38.09
N ALA A 403 12.76 -4.12 -37.42
CA ALA A 403 13.31 -2.78 -37.47
C ALA A 403 13.57 -2.44 -38.94
N THR A 404 12.72 -1.61 -39.50
CA THR A 404 12.96 -1.03 -40.82
C THR A 404 14.09 -0.03 -40.65
N GLU A 405 15.26 -0.38 -41.15
CA GLU A 405 16.42 0.48 -41.28
C GLU A 405 15.99 1.78 -41.97
N MET A 406 15.99 2.88 -41.21
CA MET A 406 16.06 4.21 -41.85
C MET A 406 17.44 4.39 -42.46
N LYS A 407 17.57 4.03 -43.75
CA LYS A 407 18.70 4.47 -44.57
C LYS A 407 18.71 5.98 -44.57
N LYS A 408 19.80 6.56 -44.02
CA LYS A 408 20.25 7.92 -44.32
C LYS A 408 20.51 8.02 -45.82
N THR A 409 19.82 8.93 -46.49
CA THR A 409 20.28 9.51 -47.74
C THR A 409 20.21 11.03 -47.66
N ARG A 410 21.40 11.56 -47.67
CA ARG A 410 21.87 12.93 -48.04
C ARG A 410 20.97 14.14 -47.81
#